data_7409c84c802160c9cf405dec8885b24f
#
_entry.id   7409c84c802160c9cf405dec8885b24f
#
_cell.length_a   1.000
_cell.length_b   1.000
_cell.length_c   1.000
_cell.angle_alpha   90.00
_cell.angle_beta   90.00
_cell.angle_gamma   90.00
#
_symmetry.space_group_name_H-M   'P 1'
#
loop_
_entity.id
_entity.type
_entity.pdbx_description
1 polymer ?
#
loop_
_entity_poly.entity_id
_entity_poly.type
_entity_poly.pdbx_seq_one_letter_code
_entity_poly.pdbx_strand_id
1 'polypeptide(L)'
;DPYSKHLVARDSVNQGAAILVMSVAAAKAAGVPESQWVHVQGFGHCEDHMVSERADLASNEAAAVAARAAFEMADCGMDDIAFMDIYSCFPVAVSGAVEALGIDESDPRGLTLTGGLPYFGGAGNNYSMHGMAEAIQRLRSAEKHERALVYANGGYLSKHSFAVYGREPSTLNWAEVDNSVPLM
;
A
#
# COMPACT_ATOMS: atom_id res chain seq x y z
N ASP A 1 2.55 24.69 -10.38
CA ASP A 1 2.40 25.34 -9.10
C ASP A 1 1.00 25.17 -8.58
N PRO A 2 0.82 24.40 -7.56
CA PRO A 2 1.31 24.77 -6.23
C PRO A 2 2.66 24.18 -5.84
N TYR A 3 3.18 23.19 -6.52
CA TYR A 3 4.49 22.59 -6.20
C TYR A 3 5.36 22.39 -7.45
N SER A 4 6.66 22.26 -7.23
CA SER A 4 7.61 22.14 -8.33
C SER A 4 7.51 20.78 -9.03
N LYS A 5 7.95 20.72 -10.28
CA LYS A 5 8.05 19.48 -11.06
C LYS A 5 8.88 18.39 -10.37
N HIS A 6 9.80 18.76 -9.48
CA HIS A 6 10.64 17.81 -8.74
C HIS A 6 9.88 17.04 -7.67
N LEU A 7 8.67 17.48 -7.31
CA LEU A 7 7.81 16.82 -6.32
C LEU A 7 6.73 15.91 -6.95
N VAL A 8 6.73 15.77 -8.27
CA VAL A 8 5.79 14.89 -8.97
C VAL A 8 6.51 13.67 -9.53
N ALA A 9 5.76 12.62 -9.80
CA ALA A 9 6.28 11.36 -10.32
C ALA A 9 7.13 11.58 -11.58
N ARG A 10 8.26 10.88 -11.64
CA ARG A 10 9.09 10.78 -12.84
C ARG A 10 8.66 9.56 -13.63
N ASP A 11 7.92 9.78 -14.70
CA ASP A 11 7.33 8.75 -15.55
C ASP A 11 8.29 8.20 -16.64
N SER A 12 9.34 8.95 -16.96
CA SER A 12 10.36 8.56 -17.96
C SER A 12 11.41 7.63 -17.32
N VAL A 13 10.99 6.41 -16.96
CA VAL A 13 11.85 5.40 -16.31
C VAL A 13 11.73 4.06 -17.02
N ASN A 14 12.78 3.24 -16.89
CA ASN A 14 12.81 1.87 -17.37
C ASN A 14 13.02 0.94 -16.17
N GLN A 15 11.92 0.59 -15.52
CA GLN A 15 11.90 -0.19 -14.28
C GLN A 15 10.90 -1.33 -14.38
N GLY A 16 11.15 -2.41 -13.67
CA GLY A 16 10.24 -3.53 -13.54
C GLY A 16 10.36 -4.18 -12.18
N ALA A 17 9.25 -4.64 -11.65
CA ALA A 17 9.19 -5.43 -10.43
C ALA A 17 8.33 -6.66 -10.68
N ALA A 18 8.60 -7.73 -9.96
CA ALA A 18 7.81 -8.94 -9.97
C ALA A 18 7.73 -9.54 -8.57
N ILE A 19 6.57 -10.05 -8.23
CA ILE A 19 6.31 -10.76 -6.98
C ILE A 19 5.73 -12.13 -7.32
N LEU A 20 6.24 -13.15 -6.65
CA LEU A 20 5.68 -14.50 -6.78
C LEU A 20 4.64 -14.72 -5.67
N VAL A 21 3.39 -14.86 -6.07
CA VAL A 21 2.27 -15.14 -5.17
C VAL A 21 1.85 -16.60 -5.34
N MET A 22 1.73 -17.32 -4.23
CA MET A 22 1.35 -18.72 -4.24
C MET A 22 0.66 -19.13 -2.95
N SER A 23 -0.04 -20.25 -2.96
CA SER A 23 -0.56 -20.84 -1.73
C SER A 23 0.59 -21.40 -0.86
N VAL A 24 0.35 -21.49 0.46
CA VAL A 24 1.29 -22.14 1.38
C VAL A 24 1.61 -23.58 0.94
N ALA A 25 0.61 -24.31 0.44
CA ALA A 25 0.83 -25.66 -0.07
C ALA A 25 1.78 -25.69 -1.29
N ALA A 26 1.62 -24.73 -2.22
CA ALA A 26 2.49 -24.62 -3.37
C ALA A 26 3.91 -24.20 -2.97
N ALA A 27 4.06 -23.27 -2.01
CA ALA A 27 5.37 -22.85 -1.49
C ALA A 27 6.12 -24.03 -0.85
N LYS A 28 5.43 -24.84 -0.04
CA LYS A 28 6.00 -26.05 0.54
C LYS A 28 6.41 -27.08 -0.53
N ALA A 29 5.54 -27.32 -1.50
CA ALA A 29 5.84 -28.25 -2.60
C ALA A 29 7.02 -27.78 -3.47
N ALA A 30 7.19 -26.46 -3.64
CA ALA A 30 8.31 -25.86 -4.35
C ALA A 30 9.60 -25.79 -3.51
N GLY A 31 9.57 -26.18 -2.24
CA GLY A 31 10.73 -26.15 -1.34
C GLY A 31 11.17 -24.73 -0.95
N VAL A 32 10.26 -23.75 -1.01
CA VAL A 32 10.56 -22.37 -0.57
C VAL A 32 10.67 -22.37 0.95
N PRO A 33 11.80 -21.93 1.55
CA PRO A 33 11.96 -21.91 3.00
C PRO A 33 10.93 -20.97 3.66
N GLU A 34 10.35 -21.40 4.77
CA GLU A 34 9.36 -20.58 5.52
C GLU A 34 9.93 -19.23 5.96
N SER A 35 11.24 -19.14 6.19
CA SER A 35 11.93 -17.88 6.51
C SER A 35 11.84 -16.83 5.41
N GLN A 36 11.51 -17.23 4.19
CA GLN A 36 11.34 -16.34 3.03
C GLN A 36 9.88 -15.94 2.80
N TRP A 37 8.95 -16.51 3.55
CA TRP A 37 7.54 -16.20 3.33
C TRP A 37 7.15 -14.89 3.98
N VAL A 38 6.34 -14.16 3.24
CA VAL A 38 5.61 -12.97 3.69
C VAL A 38 4.16 -13.17 3.29
N HIS A 39 3.28 -12.98 4.23
CA HIS A 39 1.86 -13.18 4.06
C HIS A 39 1.14 -11.86 3.81
N VAL A 40 0.13 -11.87 2.96
CA VAL A 40 -0.89 -10.83 2.95
C VAL A 40 -1.75 -11.06 4.19
N GLN A 41 -1.83 -10.09 5.08
CA GLN A 41 -2.61 -10.20 6.32
C GLN A 41 -3.96 -9.52 6.19
N GLY A 42 -4.03 -8.46 5.41
CA GLY A 42 -5.27 -7.76 5.11
C GLY A 42 -5.12 -6.86 3.90
N PHE A 43 -6.23 -6.53 3.29
CA PHE A 43 -6.32 -5.53 2.24
C PHE A 43 -7.66 -4.80 2.30
N GLY A 44 -7.69 -3.62 1.73
CA GLY A 44 -8.91 -2.88 1.54
C GLY A 44 -8.82 -2.01 0.31
N HIS A 45 -9.92 -1.84 -0.37
CA HIS A 45 -10.06 -0.88 -1.45
C HIS A 45 -11.41 -0.18 -1.43
N CYS A 46 -11.39 1.01 -1.99
CA CYS A 46 -12.58 1.81 -2.17
C CYS A 46 -12.41 2.65 -3.44
N GLU A 47 -13.48 2.81 -4.18
CA GLU A 47 -13.57 3.75 -5.28
C GLU A 47 -14.35 4.99 -4.84
N ASP A 48 -13.95 6.13 -5.38
CA ASP A 48 -14.64 7.40 -5.23
C ASP A 48 -15.14 7.85 -6.59
N HIS A 49 -16.12 8.73 -6.60
CA HIS A 49 -16.58 9.38 -7.80
C HIS A 49 -15.45 10.11 -8.54
N MET A 50 -15.63 10.30 -9.84
CA MET A 50 -14.71 11.14 -10.61
C MET A 50 -14.72 12.58 -10.08
N VAL A 51 -13.58 13.26 -10.21
CA VAL A 51 -13.38 14.63 -9.71
C VAL A 51 -14.52 15.59 -10.04
N SER A 52 -15.12 15.46 -11.24
CA SER A 52 -16.25 16.28 -11.68
C SER A 52 -17.57 16.01 -10.95
N GLU A 53 -17.65 14.92 -10.21
CA GLU A 53 -18.87 14.45 -9.54
C GLU A 53 -18.77 14.55 -8.02
N ARG A 54 -17.58 14.86 -7.50
CA ARG A 54 -17.36 14.99 -6.05
C ARG A 54 -17.89 16.32 -5.53
N ALA A 55 -18.57 16.25 -4.39
CA ALA A 55 -19.01 17.43 -3.67
C ALA A 55 -17.86 18.15 -2.96
N ASP A 56 -16.86 17.41 -2.49
CA ASP A 56 -15.66 17.92 -1.85
C ASP A 56 -14.42 17.33 -2.55
N LEU A 57 -13.57 18.21 -3.05
CA LEU A 57 -12.32 17.83 -3.73
C LEU A 57 -11.12 17.77 -2.78
N ALA A 58 -11.27 18.23 -1.55
CA ALA A 58 -10.21 18.24 -0.55
C ALA A 58 -10.22 16.98 0.33
N SER A 59 -11.37 16.34 0.51
CA SER A 59 -11.46 15.12 1.32
C SER A 59 -10.93 13.90 0.57
N ASN A 60 -10.48 12.90 1.34
CA ASN A 60 -10.02 11.61 0.83
C ASN A 60 -10.66 10.47 1.64
N GLU A 61 -11.98 10.52 1.81
CA GLU A 61 -12.73 9.58 2.62
C GLU A 61 -12.63 8.14 2.10
N ALA A 62 -12.62 7.97 0.78
CA ALA A 62 -12.44 6.65 0.16
C ALA A 62 -11.10 5.99 0.54
N ALA A 63 -10.03 6.78 0.69
CA ALA A 63 -8.76 6.26 1.21
C ALA A 63 -8.89 5.82 2.68
N ALA A 64 -9.60 6.58 3.51
CA ALA A 64 -9.83 6.21 4.92
C ALA A 64 -10.68 4.93 5.05
N VAL A 65 -11.69 4.75 4.18
CA VAL A 65 -12.49 3.52 4.11
C VAL A 65 -11.62 2.32 3.74
N ALA A 66 -10.80 2.47 2.69
CA ALA A 66 -9.89 1.41 2.24
C ALA A 66 -8.84 1.04 3.30
N ALA A 67 -8.27 2.04 3.99
CA ALA A 67 -7.31 1.82 5.07
C ALA A 67 -7.95 1.06 6.25
N ARG A 68 -9.12 1.49 6.70
CA ARG A 68 -9.88 0.80 7.77
C ARG A 68 -10.13 -0.66 7.43
N ALA A 69 -10.63 -0.94 6.23
CA ALA A 69 -10.89 -2.30 5.78
C ALA A 69 -9.63 -3.18 5.81
N ALA A 70 -8.48 -2.63 5.39
CA ALA A 70 -7.21 -3.34 5.43
C ALA A 70 -6.76 -3.65 6.86
N PHE A 71 -6.89 -2.69 7.79
CA PHE A 71 -6.53 -2.88 9.20
C PHE A 71 -7.48 -3.82 9.93
N GLU A 72 -8.78 -3.68 9.73
CA GLU A 72 -9.78 -4.59 10.31
C GLU A 72 -9.53 -6.04 9.85
N MET A 73 -9.27 -6.24 8.56
CA MET A 73 -8.95 -7.55 8.00
C MET A 73 -7.64 -8.12 8.55
N ALA A 74 -6.65 -7.28 8.79
CA ALA A 74 -5.35 -7.69 9.34
C ALA A 74 -5.35 -7.82 10.88
N ASP A 75 -6.46 -7.49 11.55
CA ASP A 75 -6.54 -7.41 13.01
C ASP A 75 -5.38 -6.58 13.60
N CYS A 76 -5.23 -5.34 13.09
CA CYS A 76 -4.16 -4.44 13.52
C CYS A 76 -4.55 -2.97 13.38
N GLY A 77 -3.70 -2.10 13.90
CA GLY A 77 -3.78 -0.67 13.75
C GLY A 77 -2.52 -0.06 13.15
N MET A 78 -2.53 1.25 12.99
CA MET A 78 -1.37 1.99 12.45
C MET A 78 -0.13 1.88 13.33
N ASP A 79 -0.29 1.67 14.63
CA ASP A 79 0.81 1.49 15.59
C ASP A 79 1.55 0.15 15.41
N ASP A 80 0.90 -0.84 14.79
CA ASP A 80 1.50 -2.15 14.49
C ASP A 80 2.32 -2.15 13.18
N ILE A 81 2.29 -1.05 12.44
CA ILE A 81 3.01 -0.93 11.17
C ILE A 81 4.42 -0.40 11.42
N ALA A 82 5.41 -1.20 11.09
CA ALA A 82 6.83 -0.84 11.19
C ALA A 82 7.36 -0.15 9.92
N PHE A 83 6.82 -0.52 8.76
CA PHE A 83 7.28 -0.04 7.45
C PHE A 83 6.09 0.36 6.60
N MET A 84 6.22 1.45 5.82
CA MET A 84 5.17 1.84 4.89
C MET A 84 5.73 2.37 3.57
N ASP A 85 4.99 2.14 2.49
CA ASP A 85 5.22 2.80 1.20
C ASP A 85 3.92 3.46 0.73
N ILE A 86 3.89 4.79 0.79
CA ILE A 86 2.77 5.61 0.40
C ILE A 86 2.97 6.08 -1.04
N TYR A 87 1.98 5.83 -1.89
CA TYR A 87 2.02 6.21 -3.30
C TYR A 87 2.11 7.73 -3.47
N SER A 88 3.19 8.21 -4.04
CA SER A 88 3.61 9.62 -4.04
C SER A 88 3.66 10.22 -5.45
N CYS A 89 2.65 9.99 -6.29
CA CYS A 89 2.60 10.57 -7.64
C CYS A 89 2.56 12.10 -7.62
N PHE A 90 1.89 12.67 -6.63
CA PHE A 90 1.80 14.10 -6.34
C PHE A 90 1.82 14.32 -4.82
N PRO A 91 2.29 15.47 -4.32
CA PRO A 91 2.25 15.77 -2.89
C PRO A 91 0.85 15.65 -2.27
N VAL A 92 -0.19 16.11 -2.96
CA VAL A 92 -1.58 15.98 -2.49
C VAL A 92 -2.02 14.53 -2.26
N ALA A 93 -1.48 13.58 -3.03
CA ALA A 93 -1.77 12.16 -2.82
C ALA A 93 -1.15 11.63 -1.53
N VAL A 94 0.02 12.14 -1.16
CA VAL A 94 0.67 11.81 0.11
C VAL A 94 -0.09 12.44 1.27
N SER A 95 -0.36 13.74 1.23
CA SER A 95 -1.09 14.45 2.30
C SER A 95 -2.46 13.83 2.54
N GLY A 96 -3.22 13.49 1.49
CA GLY A 96 -4.51 12.83 1.63
C GLY A 96 -4.41 11.40 2.22
N ALA A 97 -3.36 10.65 1.91
CA ALA A 97 -3.15 9.33 2.50
C ALA A 97 -2.71 9.42 3.97
N VAL A 98 -1.85 10.38 4.30
CA VAL A 98 -1.42 10.68 5.67
C VAL A 98 -2.61 11.07 6.55
N GLU A 99 -3.48 11.95 6.05
CA GLU A 99 -4.73 12.32 6.72
C GLU A 99 -5.65 11.10 6.93
N ALA A 100 -5.84 10.29 5.88
CA ALA A 100 -6.66 9.08 5.94
C ALA A 100 -6.15 8.04 6.95
N LEU A 101 -4.83 7.97 7.14
CA LEU A 101 -4.16 7.10 8.11
C LEU A 101 -4.08 7.69 9.52
N GLY A 102 -4.38 9.00 9.70
CA GLY A 102 -4.28 9.68 10.97
C GLY A 102 -2.84 9.83 11.49
N ILE A 103 -1.87 9.93 10.60
CA ILE A 103 -0.44 10.09 10.93
C ILE A 103 0.06 11.48 10.53
N ASP A 104 1.30 11.81 10.88
CA ASP A 104 1.97 13.05 10.51
C ASP A 104 2.89 12.85 9.29
N GLU A 105 3.04 13.89 8.46
CA GLU A 105 3.96 13.85 7.31
C GLU A 105 5.43 13.67 7.73
N SER A 106 5.76 14.00 8.99
CA SER A 106 7.07 13.78 9.61
C SER A 106 7.17 12.48 10.40
N ASP A 107 6.28 11.50 10.17
CA ASP A 107 6.30 10.22 10.86
C ASP A 107 7.72 9.61 10.83
N PRO A 108 8.29 9.24 11.98
CA PRO A 108 9.67 8.80 12.08
C PRO A 108 9.97 7.50 11.35
N ARG A 109 8.94 6.72 10.99
CA ARG A 109 9.08 5.51 10.16
C ARG A 109 9.43 5.84 8.71
N GLY A 110 9.15 7.08 8.28
CA GLY A 110 9.19 7.49 6.88
C GLY A 110 7.98 7.01 6.10
N LEU A 111 7.60 7.75 5.08
CA LEU A 111 6.39 7.49 4.28
C LEU A 111 6.65 6.62 3.04
N THR A 112 7.89 6.21 2.80
CA THR A 112 8.25 5.43 1.62
C THR A 112 9.43 4.49 1.89
N LEU A 113 9.39 3.34 1.27
CA LEU A 113 10.47 2.35 1.28
C LEU A 113 11.38 2.49 0.05
N THR A 114 10.82 2.97 -1.04
CA THR A 114 11.53 3.11 -2.33
C THR A 114 12.26 4.44 -2.45
N GLY A 115 11.84 5.47 -1.74
CA GLY A 115 12.23 6.88 -1.92
C GLY A 115 11.16 7.71 -2.65
N GLY A 116 10.05 7.09 -3.05
CA GLY A 116 8.90 7.76 -3.66
C GLY A 116 9.05 7.99 -5.18
N LEU A 117 7.92 8.19 -5.86
CA LEU A 117 7.86 8.33 -7.32
C LEU A 117 8.69 9.49 -7.89
N PRO A 118 8.90 10.62 -7.19
CA PRO A 118 9.75 11.70 -7.70
C PRO A 118 11.24 11.35 -7.80
N TYR A 119 11.74 10.49 -6.94
CA TYR A 119 13.18 10.17 -6.81
C TYR A 119 13.51 8.76 -7.30
N PHE A 120 12.77 7.77 -6.84
CA PHE A 120 12.93 6.39 -7.29
C PHE A 120 12.50 6.23 -8.76
N GLY A 121 11.39 6.84 -9.12
CA GLY A 121 10.78 6.77 -10.44
C GLY A 121 9.36 6.20 -10.38
N GLY A 122 8.51 6.72 -11.23
CA GLY A 122 7.10 6.35 -11.35
C GLY A 122 6.88 5.39 -12.51
N ALA A 123 7.03 4.10 -12.29
CA ALA A 123 6.88 3.06 -13.30
C ALA A 123 5.40 2.76 -13.66
N GLY A 124 4.56 3.79 -13.70
CA GLY A 124 3.12 3.65 -13.95
C GLY A 124 2.46 2.73 -12.93
N ASN A 125 1.60 1.85 -13.39
CA ASN A 125 0.87 0.90 -12.52
C ASN A 125 1.79 -0.10 -11.78
N ASN A 126 3.05 -0.22 -12.18
CA ASN A 126 3.99 -1.14 -11.56
C ASN A 126 4.69 -0.57 -10.31
N TYR A 127 4.55 0.73 -10.02
CA TYR A 127 5.25 1.32 -8.87
C TYR A 127 4.90 0.65 -7.54
N SER A 128 3.63 0.40 -7.27
CA SER A 128 3.21 -0.23 -6.01
C SER A 128 3.81 -1.62 -5.82
N MET A 129 4.10 -2.35 -6.92
CA MET A 129 4.80 -3.63 -6.85
C MET A 129 6.27 -3.47 -6.43
N HIS A 130 6.93 -2.35 -6.76
CA HIS A 130 8.25 -2.02 -6.20
C HIS A 130 8.16 -1.78 -4.69
N GLY A 131 7.17 -1.00 -4.22
CA GLY A 131 6.91 -0.81 -2.79
C GLY A 131 6.66 -2.12 -2.06
N MET A 132 5.86 -3.02 -2.65
CA MET A 132 5.64 -4.39 -2.12
C MET A 132 6.95 -5.19 -2.07
N ALA A 133 7.78 -5.15 -3.11
CA ALA A 133 9.04 -5.88 -3.14
C ALA A 133 10.01 -5.41 -2.04
N GLU A 134 10.10 -4.09 -1.82
CA GLU A 134 10.88 -3.51 -0.73
C GLU A 134 10.32 -3.89 0.64
N ALA A 135 9.00 -3.82 0.81
CA ALA A 135 8.33 -4.23 2.05
C ALA A 135 8.62 -5.70 2.37
N ILE A 136 8.48 -6.60 1.40
CA ILE A 136 8.77 -8.03 1.54
C ILE A 136 10.23 -8.24 1.93
N GLN A 137 11.17 -7.53 1.29
CA GLN A 137 12.60 -7.66 1.57
C GLN A 137 12.92 -7.23 3.01
N ARG A 138 12.34 -6.12 3.48
CA ARG A 138 12.53 -5.64 4.85
C ARG A 138 11.92 -6.59 5.88
N LEU A 139 10.70 -7.04 5.66
CA LEU A 139 10.02 -7.98 6.56
C LEU A 139 10.79 -9.29 6.74
N ARG A 140 11.51 -9.78 5.73
CA ARG A 140 12.35 -10.98 5.84
C ARG A 140 13.48 -10.85 6.87
N SER A 141 13.93 -9.63 7.12
CA SER A 141 15.00 -9.32 8.08
C SER A 141 14.48 -8.71 9.39
N ALA A 142 13.20 -8.44 9.47
CA ALA A 142 12.53 -7.80 10.59
C ALA A 142 12.08 -8.81 11.66
N GLU A 143 11.60 -8.31 12.79
CA GLU A 143 10.95 -9.14 13.79
C GLU A 143 9.66 -9.74 13.27
N LYS A 144 9.25 -10.90 13.77
CA LYS A 144 8.09 -11.62 13.21
C LYS A 144 6.78 -10.86 13.31
N HIS A 145 6.62 -10.09 14.38
CA HIS A 145 5.40 -9.32 14.65
C HIS A 145 5.32 -8.01 13.85
N GLU A 146 6.44 -7.57 13.24
CA GLU A 146 6.46 -6.35 12.44
C GLU A 146 5.65 -6.51 11.15
N ARG A 147 4.94 -5.46 10.79
CA ARG A 147 4.07 -5.38 9.62
C ARG A 147 4.48 -4.24 8.70
N ALA A 148 4.16 -4.40 7.43
CA ALA A 148 4.33 -3.36 6.44
C ALA A 148 3.00 -3.00 5.80
N LEU A 149 2.82 -1.71 5.50
CA LEU A 149 1.67 -1.17 4.79
C LEU A 149 2.12 -0.66 3.43
N VAL A 150 1.41 -1.05 2.37
CA VAL A 150 1.60 -0.48 1.03
C VAL A 150 0.29 0.14 0.56
N TYR A 151 0.36 1.39 0.15
CA TYR A 151 -0.77 2.13 -0.40
C TYR A 151 -0.58 2.41 -1.88
N ALA A 152 -1.65 2.22 -2.63
CA ALA A 152 -1.76 2.56 -4.04
C ALA A 152 -2.99 3.43 -4.31
N ASN A 153 -2.85 4.38 -5.23
CA ASN A 153 -3.98 5.14 -5.74
C ASN A 153 -3.95 5.22 -7.27
N GLY A 154 -5.09 5.59 -7.84
CA GLY A 154 -5.23 5.79 -9.27
C GLY A 154 -6.38 6.74 -9.60
N GLY A 155 -6.50 7.08 -10.89
CA GLY A 155 -7.63 7.79 -11.45
C GLY A 155 -7.94 9.15 -10.78
N TYR A 156 -6.96 10.04 -10.60
CA TYR A 156 -7.15 11.33 -9.90
C TYR A 156 -7.67 11.16 -8.46
N LEU A 157 -7.10 10.24 -7.71
CA LEU A 157 -7.54 9.89 -6.35
C LEU A 157 -8.98 9.37 -6.30
N SER A 158 -9.39 8.60 -7.31
CA SER A 158 -10.70 7.94 -7.34
C SER A 158 -10.62 6.44 -7.08
N LYS A 159 -9.42 5.90 -6.87
CA LYS A 159 -9.19 4.49 -6.54
C LYS A 159 -8.14 4.39 -5.46
N HIS A 160 -8.46 3.69 -4.39
CA HIS A 160 -7.58 3.54 -3.26
C HIS A 160 -7.46 2.07 -2.87
N SER A 161 -6.23 1.62 -2.63
CA SER A 161 -5.97 0.27 -2.14
C SER A 161 -4.87 0.31 -1.09
N PHE A 162 -5.12 -0.33 0.03
CA PHE A 162 -4.14 -0.59 1.08
C PHE A 162 -3.96 -2.09 1.26
N ALA A 163 -2.75 -2.52 1.54
CA ALA A 163 -2.48 -3.90 1.89
C ALA A 163 -1.47 -3.98 3.04
N VAL A 164 -1.76 -4.86 3.99
CA VAL A 164 -0.92 -5.16 5.15
C VAL A 164 -0.21 -6.48 4.92
N TYR A 165 1.09 -6.46 5.10
CA TYR A 165 1.98 -7.61 4.96
C TYR A 165 2.70 -7.92 6.27
N GLY A 166 2.94 -9.19 6.54
CA GLY A 166 3.69 -9.64 7.72
C GLY A 166 4.26 -11.03 7.55
N ARG A 167 5.11 -11.45 8.49
CA ARG A 167 5.72 -12.79 8.48
C ARG A 167 4.84 -13.86 9.12
N GLU A 168 3.86 -13.46 9.91
CA GLU A 168 2.87 -14.36 10.48
C GLU A 168 1.73 -14.59 9.51
N PRO A 169 1.23 -15.82 9.39
CA PRO A 169 0.10 -16.09 8.53
C PRO A 169 -1.16 -15.35 9.02
N SER A 170 -1.99 -14.92 8.09
CA SER A 170 -3.31 -14.41 8.41
C SER A 170 -4.19 -15.48 9.06
N THR A 171 -5.01 -15.09 10.00
CA THR A 171 -6.03 -15.94 10.63
C THR A 171 -7.31 -16.04 9.79
N LEU A 172 -7.39 -15.29 8.70
CA LEU A 172 -8.58 -15.22 7.85
C LEU A 172 -8.84 -16.50 7.05
N ASN A 173 -10.10 -16.82 6.91
CA ASN A 173 -10.55 -17.74 5.87
C ASN A 173 -10.70 -16.98 4.54
N TRP A 174 -9.66 -17.01 3.72
CA TRP A 174 -9.62 -16.30 2.45
C TRP A 174 -10.74 -16.66 1.48
N ALA A 175 -11.38 -17.83 1.63
CA ALA A 175 -12.53 -18.23 0.82
C ALA A 175 -13.80 -17.47 1.17
N GLU A 176 -13.86 -16.86 2.35
CA GLU A 176 -15.03 -16.13 2.86
C GLU A 176 -14.82 -14.60 2.79
N VAL A 177 -13.65 -14.14 2.34
CA VAL A 177 -13.37 -12.71 2.23
C VAL A 177 -14.22 -12.10 1.12
N ASP A 178 -14.96 -11.06 1.46
CA ASP A 178 -15.66 -10.22 0.49
C ASP A 178 -14.64 -9.40 -0.32
N ASN A 179 -14.65 -9.59 -1.63
CA ASN A 179 -13.78 -8.89 -2.57
C ASN A 179 -14.52 -7.76 -3.31
N SER A 180 -15.71 -7.38 -2.86
CA SER A 180 -16.42 -6.24 -3.44
C SER A 180 -15.62 -4.94 -3.22
N VAL A 181 -15.73 -4.04 -4.18
CA VAL A 181 -15.11 -2.71 -4.11
C VAL A 181 -16.21 -1.69 -3.84
N PRO A 182 -16.28 -1.13 -2.63
CA PRO A 182 -17.27 -0.10 -2.34
C PRO A 182 -17.00 1.17 -3.17
N LEU A 183 -18.07 1.82 -3.57
CA LEU A 183 -18.08 3.15 -4.18
C LEU A 183 -18.66 4.13 -3.15
N MET A 184 -17.97 5.26 -2.96
CA MET A 184 -18.37 6.34 -2.08
C MET A 184 -19.40 7.27 -2.74
#